data_eb210ed634cda63c2daaa949e6d10182
#
_entry.id   eb210ed634cda63c2daaa949e6d10182
#
_cell.length_a   1.000
_cell.length_b   1.000
_cell.length_c   1.000
_cell.angle_alpha   90.00
_cell.angle_beta   90.00
_cell.angle_gamma   90.00
#
_symmetry.space_group_name_H-M   'P 1'
#
loop_
_entity.id
_entity.type
_entity.pdbx_description
1 polymer ?
#
loop_
_entity_poly.entity_id
_entity_poly.type
_entity_poly.pdbx_seq_one_letter_code
_entity_poly.pdbx_strand_id
1 'polypeptide(L)'
;MNQKELNPKLVEAIGYFGSLLTCITFIPQVYLTWETKNVESLSLLMILIVNFSCIVWLVYAYLIKSKPVLVANTIVLTLSLMLLYFKLTF
;
A
#
# COMPACT_ATOMS: atom_id res chain seq x y z
N MET A 1 -26.00 -2.08 6.33
CA MET A 1 -26.08 -0.63 6.51
C MET A 1 -25.98 0.06 5.16
N ASN A 2 -26.86 1.01 4.89
CA ASN A 2 -26.88 1.74 3.64
C ASN A 2 -25.79 2.83 3.66
N GLN A 3 -25.01 2.94 2.60
CA GLN A 3 -23.96 3.96 2.51
C GLN A 3 -24.50 5.38 2.66
N LYS A 4 -25.76 5.62 2.29
CA LYS A 4 -26.38 6.94 2.42
C LYS A 4 -26.55 7.38 3.87
N GLU A 5 -26.54 6.45 4.81
CA GLU A 5 -26.67 6.72 6.23
C GLU A 5 -25.34 7.03 6.90
N LEU A 6 -24.23 6.81 6.19
CA LEU A 6 -22.90 7.03 6.74
C LEU A 6 -22.44 8.46 6.45
N ASN A 7 -21.81 9.08 7.46
CA ASN A 7 -21.19 10.37 7.28
C ASN A 7 -19.97 10.22 6.37
N PRO A 8 -19.94 10.89 5.19
CA PRO A 8 -18.81 10.75 4.28
C PRO A 8 -17.47 11.12 4.90
N LYS A 9 -17.46 12.12 5.78
CA LYS A 9 -16.22 12.52 6.46
C LYS A 9 -15.71 11.45 7.40
N LEU A 10 -16.62 10.77 8.09
CA LEU A 10 -16.25 9.67 8.99
C LEU A 10 -15.70 8.50 8.19
N VAL A 11 -16.35 8.14 7.10
CA VAL A 11 -15.89 7.05 6.23
C VAL A 11 -14.49 7.34 5.68
N GLU A 12 -14.29 8.59 5.24
CA GLU A 12 -12.99 9.01 4.72
C GLU A 12 -11.92 8.98 5.81
N ALA A 13 -12.26 9.42 7.03
CA ALA A 13 -11.33 9.38 8.16
C ALA A 13 -10.90 7.95 8.51
N ILE A 14 -11.85 7.01 8.48
CA ILE A 14 -11.54 5.59 8.71
C ILE A 14 -10.60 5.07 7.63
N GLY A 15 -10.84 5.46 6.38
CA GLY A 15 -9.98 5.09 5.26
C GLY A 15 -8.55 5.61 5.44
N TYR A 16 -8.38 6.86 5.84
CA TYR A 16 -7.06 7.42 6.10
C TYR A 16 -6.38 6.75 7.29
N PHE A 17 -7.14 6.41 8.32
CA PHE A 17 -6.57 5.70 9.48
C PHE A 17 -6.04 4.32 9.07
N GLY A 18 -6.81 3.57 8.28
CA GLY A 18 -6.36 2.28 7.76
C GLY A 18 -5.14 2.42 6.88
N SER A 19 -5.07 3.49 6.07
CA SER A 19 -3.93 3.78 5.22
C SER A 19 -2.67 4.02 6.04
N LEU A 20 -2.81 4.78 7.15
CA LEU A 20 -1.69 5.04 8.04
C LEU A 20 -1.15 3.75 8.64
N LEU A 21 -2.03 2.86 9.08
CA LEU A 21 -1.62 1.57 9.63
C LEU A 21 -0.86 0.73 8.60
N THR A 22 -1.33 0.73 7.35
CA THR A 22 -0.65 0.01 6.27
C THR A 22 0.75 0.58 6.03
N CYS A 23 0.88 1.90 5.98
CA CYS A 23 2.17 2.54 5.78
C CYS A 23 3.14 2.23 6.93
N ILE A 24 2.66 2.25 8.16
CA ILE A 24 3.46 1.92 9.33
C ILE A 24 3.98 0.48 9.22
N THR A 25 3.20 -0.42 8.61
CA THR A 25 3.62 -1.80 8.41
C THR A 25 4.75 -1.91 7.38
N PHE A 26 4.65 -1.17 6.27
CA PHE A 26 5.61 -1.30 5.16
C PHE A 26 6.90 -0.52 5.37
N ILE A 27 6.83 0.66 5.98
CA ILE A 27 8.01 1.53 6.12
C ILE A 27 9.16 0.85 6.88
N PRO A 28 8.94 0.20 8.05
CA PRO A 28 10.03 -0.48 8.71
C PRO A 28 10.66 -1.59 7.89
N GLN A 29 9.86 -2.31 7.08
CA GLN A 29 10.38 -3.38 6.23
C GLN A 29 11.31 -2.83 5.16
N VAL A 30 10.93 -1.72 4.54
CA VAL A 30 11.78 -1.06 3.53
C VAL A 30 13.09 -0.60 4.18
N TYR A 31 12.99 0.02 5.35
CA TYR A 31 14.17 0.53 6.06
C TYR A 31 15.13 -0.61 6.43
N LEU A 32 14.61 -1.68 7.01
CA LEU A 32 15.42 -2.82 7.40
C LEU A 32 16.08 -3.49 6.20
N THR A 33 15.36 -3.63 5.12
CA THR A 33 15.92 -4.22 3.89
C THR A 33 17.03 -3.36 3.34
N TRP A 34 16.84 -2.05 3.34
CA TRP A 34 17.87 -1.12 2.89
C TRP A 34 19.11 -1.21 3.77
N GLU A 35 18.94 -1.24 5.09
CA GLU A 35 20.05 -1.21 6.03
C GLU A 35 20.82 -2.54 6.05
N THR A 36 20.10 -3.66 6.11
CA THR A 36 20.72 -4.98 6.21
C THR A 36 21.08 -5.59 4.88
N LYS A 37 20.46 -5.11 3.80
CA LYS A 37 20.57 -5.66 2.44
C LYS A 37 20.20 -7.15 2.39
N ASN A 38 19.44 -7.61 3.36
CA ASN A 38 18.99 -8.99 3.45
C ASN A 38 17.58 -9.08 2.85
N VAL A 39 17.46 -9.77 1.72
CA VAL A 39 16.20 -9.94 1.00
C VAL A 39 15.72 -11.40 0.99
N GLU A 40 16.36 -12.27 1.78
CA GLU A 40 16.01 -13.69 1.81
C GLU A 40 14.58 -13.92 2.28
N SER A 41 14.11 -13.12 3.24
CA SER A 41 12.76 -13.24 3.77
C SER A 41 11.70 -12.65 2.85
N LEU A 42 12.10 -11.95 1.79
CA LEU A 42 11.17 -11.33 0.85
C LEU A 42 10.85 -12.30 -0.28
N SER A 43 9.57 -12.58 -0.46
CA SER A 43 9.10 -13.41 -1.57
C SER A 43 8.93 -12.55 -2.82
N LEU A 44 9.63 -12.87 -3.90
CA LEU A 44 9.47 -12.16 -5.17
C LEU A 44 8.03 -12.26 -5.67
N LEU A 45 7.42 -13.44 -5.55
CA LEU A 45 6.04 -13.63 -5.98
C LEU A 45 5.09 -12.73 -5.19
N MET A 46 5.27 -12.64 -3.87
CA MET A 46 4.43 -11.79 -3.03
C MET A 46 4.59 -10.32 -3.41
N ILE A 47 5.82 -9.87 -3.66
CA ILE A 47 6.08 -8.49 -4.07
C ILE A 47 5.38 -8.17 -5.39
N LEU A 48 5.45 -9.08 -6.36
CA LEU A 48 4.80 -8.89 -7.64
C LEU A 48 3.28 -8.84 -7.50
N ILE A 49 2.72 -9.70 -6.66
CA ILE A 49 1.28 -9.71 -6.40
C ILE A 49 0.85 -8.40 -5.74
N VAL A 50 1.61 -7.89 -4.77
CA VAL A 50 1.29 -6.63 -4.10
C VAL A 50 1.34 -5.48 -5.10
N ASN A 51 2.38 -5.44 -5.95
CA ASN A 51 2.48 -4.38 -6.96
C ASN A 51 1.28 -4.40 -7.91
N PHE A 52 0.90 -5.58 -8.39
CA PHE A 52 -0.23 -5.72 -9.28
C PHE A 52 -1.53 -5.32 -8.57
N SER A 53 -1.71 -5.76 -7.32
CA SER A 53 -2.89 -5.43 -6.53
C SER A 53 -3.03 -3.93 -6.32
N CYS A 54 -1.93 -3.24 -6.05
CA CYS A 54 -1.95 -1.79 -5.88
C CYS A 54 -2.41 -1.09 -7.15
N ILE A 55 -1.96 -1.56 -8.31
CA ILE A 55 -2.38 -0.98 -9.58
C ILE A 55 -3.89 -1.17 -9.78
N VAL A 56 -4.40 -2.36 -9.52
CA VAL A 56 -5.84 -2.64 -9.61
C VAL A 56 -6.62 -1.74 -8.66
N TRP A 57 -6.16 -1.61 -7.42
CA TRP A 57 -6.83 -0.76 -6.43
C TRP A 57 -6.77 0.72 -6.79
N LEU A 58 -5.68 1.17 -7.41
CA LEU A 58 -5.58 2.56 -7.86
C LEU A 58 -6.59 2.86 -8.96
N VAL A 59 -6.77 1.94 -9.90
CA VAL A 59 -7.78 2.09 -10.95
C VAL A 59 -9.18 2.14 -10.32
N TYR A 60 -9.46 1.21 -9.41
CA TYR A 60 -10.75 1.17 -8.73
C TYR A 60 -11.00 2.45 -7.95
N ALA A 61 -10.01 2.89 -7.18
CA ALA A 61 -10.15 4.10 -6.36
C ALA A 61 -10.37 5.34 -7.21
N TYR A 62 -9.71 5.42 -8.36
CA TYR A 62 -9.91 6.54 -9.29
C TYR A 62 -11.35 6.55 -9.81
N LEU A 63 -11.87 5.37 -10.16
CA LEU A 63 -13.23 5.27 -10.70
C LEU A 63 -14.29 5.64 -9.68
N ILE A 64 -14.10 5.28 -8.41
CA ILE A 64 -15.06 5.63 -7.35
C ILE A 64 -14.70 6.94 -6.63
N LYS A 65 -13.62 7.60 -7.04
CA LYS A 65 -13.16 8.87 -6.45
C LYS A 65 -12.87 8.77 -4.96
N SER A 66 -12.26 7.67 -4.54
CA SER A 66 -11.89 7.45 -3.14
C SER A 66 -10.47 7.98 -2.89
N LYS A 67 -10.38 9.14 -2.24
CA LYS A 67 -9.08 9.74 -1.92
C LYS A 67 -8.24 8.89 -0.95
N PRO A 68 -8.81 8.34 0.15
CA PRO A 68 -8.01 7.53 1.06
C PRO A 68 -7.38 6.33 0.36
N VAL A 69 -8.13 5.63 -0.49
CA VAL A 69 -7.62 4.45 -1.18
C VAL A 69 -6.56 4.84 -2.21
N LEU A 70 -6.75 5.98 -2.91
CA LEU A 70 -5.75 6.49 -3.84
C LEU A 70 -4.44 6.77 -3.12
N VAL A 71 -4.49 7.51 -2.02
CA VAL A 71 -3.30 7.87 -1.25
C VAL A 71 -2.61 6.63 -0.71
N ALA A 72 -3.37 5.72 -0.09
CA ALA A 72 -2.81 4.51 0.50
C ALA A 72 -2.08 3.66 -0.54
N ASN A 73 -2.74 3.39 -1.65
CA ASN A 73 -2.16 2.48 -2.64
C ASN A 73 -1.02 3.13 -3.41
N THR A 74 -1.02 4.45 -3.56
CA THR A 74 0.12 5.15 -4.14
C THR A 74 1.36 4.98 -3.25
N ILE A 75 1.21 5.16 -1.95
CA ILE A 75 2.31 5.00 -1.00
C ILE A 75 2.77 3.55 -0.95
N VAL A 76 1.85 2.60 -0.83
CA VAL A 76 2.19 1.17 -0.76
C VAL A 76 2.86 0.72 -2.05
N LEU A 77 2.38 1.18 -3.21
CA LEU A 77 2.99 0.83 -4.50
C LEU A 77 4.43 1.34 -4.55
N THR A 78 4.67 2.58 -4.11
CA THR A 78 6.01 3.14 -4.08
C THR A 78 6.94 2.30 -3.20
N LEU A 79 6.49 1.98 -1.99
CA LEU A 79 7.28 1.17 -1.05
C LEU A 79 7.49 -0.25 -1.59
N SER A 80 6.48 -0.83 -2.20
CA SER A 80 6.57 -2.17 -2.77
C SER A 80 7.51 -2.21 -3.98
N LEU A 81 7.53 -1.16 -4.79
CA LEU A 81 8.48 -1.04 -5.89
C LEU A 81 9.92 -0.94 -5.37
N MET A 82 10.11 -0.25 -4.25
CA MET A 82 11.42 -0.20 -3.60
C MET A 82 11.85 -1.58 -3.13
N LEU A 83 10.93 -2.34 -2.53
CA LEU A 83 11.23 -3.71 -2.12
C LEU A 83 11.57 -4.60 -3.32
N LEU A 84 10.86 -4.43 -4.42
CA LEU A 84 11.14 -5.17 -5.66
C LEU A 84 12.54 -4.85 -6.15
N TYR A 85 12.91 -3.56 -6.17
CA TYR A 85 14.24 -3.15 -6.57
C TYR A 85 15.29 -3.80 -5.68
N PHE A 86 15.10 -3.78 -4.35
CA PHE A 86 16.04 -4.39 -3.43
C PHE A 86 16.15 -5.90 -3.65
N LYS A 87 15.02 -6.57 -3.84
CA LYS A 87 14.99 -8.02 -4.06
C LYS A 87 15.77 -8.42 -5.32
N LEU A 88 15.67 -7.63 -6.37
CA LEU A 88 16.35 -7.92 -7.62
C LEU A 88 17.82 -7.48 -7.61
N THR A 89 18.18 -6.52 -6.78
CA THR A 89 19.54 -5.93 -6.75
C THR A 89 20.40 -6.57 -5.66
N PHE A 90 19.81 -6.81 -4.49
CA PHE A 90 20.51 -7.38 -3.34
C PHE A 90 20.41 -8.89 -3.35
#